data_9871ca1e27e70dd1aff65a9529e4404e
#
_entry.id   9871ca1e27e70dd1aff65a9529e4404e
#
_cell.length_a   1.000
_cell.length_b   1.000
_cell.length_c   1.000
_cell.angle_alpha   90.00
_cell.angle_beta   90.00
_cell.angle_gamma   90.00
#
_symmetry.space_group_name_H-M   'P 1'
#
loop_
_entity.id
_entity.type
_entity.pdbx_description
1 polymer ?
#
loop_
_entity_poly.entity_id
_entity_poly.type
_entity_poly.pdbx_seq_one_letter_code
_entity_poly.pdbx_strand_id
1 'polypeptide(L)'
;MKLRNLIIYFLFIILFTNQSYGKWVDGNFALIQGLDKITARIKTLTINVGERKSFGILNILIKRCVFSKPTETPESIAYLSVYENKEKQLNLNKKNYVFEGWMFASSPALNAMEHPVYDLSLISCKKSRSTIKGSLPK
;
A
#
# COMPACT_ATOMS: atom_id res chain seq x y z
N MET A 1 -11.27 53.46 9.26
CA MET A 1 -10.21 52.74 10.04
C MET A 1 -10.57 51.27 10.33
N LYS A 2 -11.80 50.89 10.62
CA LYS A 2 -12.18 49.51 10.96
C LYS A 2 -12.03 48.50 9.78
N LEU A 3 -12.42 48.89 8.55
CA LEU A 3 -12.34 48.01 7.37
C LEU A 3 -10.88 47.68 6.98
N ARG A 4 -9.99 48.67 7.04
CA ARG A 4 -8.55 48.50 6.76
C ARG A 4 -7.90 47.53 7.73
N ASN A 5 -8.24 47.59 9.00
CA ASN A 5 -7.71 46.65 10.01
C ASN A 5 -8.25 45.24 9.80
N LEU A 6 -9.50 45.10 9.38
CA LEU A 6 -10.11 43.79 9.08
C LEU A 6 -9.43 43.11 7.88
N ILE A 7 -9.09 43.87 6.84
CA ILE A 7 -8.35 43.40 5.67
C ILE A 7 -6.93 42.92 6.07
N ILE A 8 -6.25 43.68 6.93
CA ILE A 8 -4.93 43.32 7.43
C ILE A 8 -4.97 42.01 8.24
N TYR A 9 -5.98 41.85 9.11
CA TYR A 9 -6.19 40.60 9.86
C TYR A 9 -6.45 39.41 8.94
N PHE A 10 -7.26 39.58 7.91
CA PHE A 10 -7.56 38.53 6.93
C PHE A 10 -6.33 38.14 6.12
N LEU A 11 -5.52 39.11 5.71
CA LEU A 11 -4.26 38.90 5.01
C LEU A 11 -3.25 38.15 5.90
N PHE A 12 -3.20 38.46 7.20
CA PHE A 12 -2.32 37.84 8.17
C PHE A 12 -2.70 36.37 8.42
N ILE A 13 -3.98 36.04 8.45
CA ILE A 13 -4.46 34.63 8.59
C ILE A 13 -4.05 33.78 7.38
N ILE A 14 -4.11 34.33 6.15
CA ILE A 14 -3.75 33.63 4.93
C ILE A 14 -2.25 33.29 4.88
N LEU A 15 -1.38 34.13 5.46
CA LEU A 15 0.07 33.93 5.49
C LEU A 15 0.51 32.78 6.42
N PHE A 16 -0.34 32.34 7.36
CA PHE A 16 -0.03 31.25 8.30
C PHE A 16 -0.56 29.87 7.91
N THR A 17 -1.09 29.69 6.71
CA THR A 17 -1.44 28.36 6.20
C THR A 17 -0.16 27.59 5.87
N ASN A 18 0.47 27.01 6.91
CA ASN A 18 1.58 26.07 6.71
C ASN A 18 1.08 24.83 5.99
N GLN A 19 1.47 24.65 4.74
CA GLN A 19 1.20 23.43 4.00
C GLN A 19 2.07 22.31 4.60
N SER A 20 1.45 21.44 5.38
CA SER A 20 2.09 20.21 5.85
C SER A 20 2.12 19.21 4.70
N TYR A 21 3.29 19.05 4.08
CA TYR A 21 3.52 17.97 3.10
C TYR A 21 3.98 16.72 3.83
N GLY A 22 3.11 15.73 3.92
CA GLY A 22 3.52 14.37 4.30
C GLY A 22 4.47 13.80 3.26
N LYS A 23 5.70 13.47 3.65
CA LYS A 23 6.74 12.96 2.73
C LYS A 23 6.75 11.43 2.73
N TRP A 24 5.92 10.84 1.87
CA TRP A 24 5.92 9.41 1.59
C TRP A 24 7.08 9.03 0.67
N VAL A 25 7.64 7.84 0.89
CA VAL A 25 8.69 7.25 0.05
C VAL A 25 8.09 6.11 -0.75
N ASP A 26 8.25 6.12 -2.07
CA ASP A 26 7.81 5.02 -2.91
C ASP A 26 8.68 3.77 -2.69
N GLY A 27 8.03 2.65 -2.38
CA GLY A 27 8.62 1.33 -2.25
C GLY A 27 8.62 0.57 -3.58
N ASN A 28 9.53 -0.39 -3.71
CA ASN A 28 9.63 -1.26 -4.89
C ASN A 28 8.87 -2.57 -4.68
N PHE A 29 8.67 -2.97 -3.43
CA PHE A 29 7.96 -4.21 -3.10
C PHE A 29 7.21 -4.11 -1.77
N ALA A 30 6.17 -4.91 -1.67
CA ALA A 30 5.37 -5.12 -0.47
C ALA A 30 5.65 -6.48 0.16
N LEU A 31 5.70 -6.53 1.48
CA LEU A 31 5.61 -7.77 2.26
C LEU A 31 4.16 -7.94 2.68
N ILE A 32 3.52 -8.98 2.16
CA ILE A 32 2.13 -9.34 2.46
C ILE A 32 2.12 -10.62 3.29
N GLN A 33 1.38 -10.62 4.38
CA GLN A 33 1.08 -11.83 5.14
C GLN A 33 -0.23 -12.42 4.63
N GLY A 34 -0.22 -13.67 4.23
CA GLY A 34 -1.39 -14.45 3.89
C GLY A 34 -1.67 -15.49 4.97
N LEU A 35 -2.91 -15.56 5.42
CA LEU A 35 -3.42 -16.57 6.34
C LEU A 35 -4.45 -17.45 5.61
N ASP A 36 -4.22 -18.76 5.60
CA ASP A 36 -5.24 -19.76 5.29
C ASP A 36 -6.00 -20.08 6.58
N LYS A 37 -7.25 -19.64 6.66
CA LYS A 37 -8.12 -19.77 7.85
C LYS A 37 -8.56 -21.21 8.10
N ILE A 38 -8.54 -22.06 7.09
CA ILE A 38 -8.95 -23.47 7.21
C ILE A 38 -7.83 -24.29 7.85
N THR A 39 -6.58 -24.07 7.41
CA THR A 39 -5.42 -24.83 7.89
C THR A 39 -4.61 -24.08 8.95
N ALA A 40 -4.99 -22.85 9.28
CA ALA A 40 -4.26 -21.93 10.17
C ALA A 40 -2.80 -21.70 9.75
N ARG A 41 -2.49 -21.80 8.45
CA ARG A 41 -1.15 -21.62 7.92
C ARG A 41 -0.93 -20.17 7.51
N ILE A 42 0.19 -19.62 7.98
CA ILE A 42 0.64 -18.27 7.63
C ILE A 42 1.80 -18.36 6.66
N LYS A 43 1.79 -17.50 5.65
CA LYS A 43 2.89 -17.36 4.68
C LYS A 43 3.14 -15.88 4.39
N THR A 44 4.40 -15.48 4.45
CA THR A 44 4.82 -14.14 4.01
C THR A 44 5.20 -14.18 2.54
N LEU A 45 4.66 -13.25 1.77
CA LEU A 45 4.89 -13.07 0.34
C LEU A 45 5.61 -11.75 0.11
N THR A 46 6.71 -11.78 -0.62
CA THR A 46 7.34 -10.57 -1.18
C THR A 46 6.83 -10.39 -2.59
N ILE A 47 6.21 -9.24 -2.88
CA ILE A 47 5.59 -8.94 -4.18
C ILE A 47 6.09 -7.58 -4.64
N ASN A 48 6.70 -7.53 -5.83
CA ASN A 48 7.14 -6.26 -6.41
C ASN A 48 5.94 -5.44 -6.90
N VAL A 49 6.08 -4.13 -6.89
CA VAL A 49 5.07 -3.23 -7.47
C VAL A 49 4.93 -3.53 -8.97
N GLY A 50 3.70 -3.73 -9.42
CA GLY A 50 3.37 -4.16 -10.79
C GLY A 50 3.40 -5.68 -11.00
N GLU A 51 3.90 -6.47 -10.04
CA GLU A 51 3.95 -7.93 -10.11
C GLU A 51 2.67 -8.57 -9.57
N ARG A 52 2.32 -9.72 -10.13
CA ARG A 52 1.25 -10.60 -9.64
C ARG A 52 1.85 -11.80 -8.92
N LYS A 53 1.27 -12.16 -7.77
CA LYS A 53 1.66 -13.36 -7.03
C LYS A 53 0.44 -14.10 -6.51
N SER A 54 0.48 -15.42 -6.58
CA SER A 54 -0.62 -16.27 -6.13
C SER A 54 -0.45 -16.69 -4.67
N PHE A 55 -1.56 -16.73 -3.95
CA PHE A 55 -1.70 -17.30 -2.62
C PHE A 55 -2.99 -18.13 -2.56
N GLY A 56 -2.85 -19.47 -2.54
CA GLY A 56 -3.98 -20.36 -2.73
C GLY A 56 -4.66 -20.10 -4.08
N ILE A 57 -5.97 -19.83 -4.03
CA ILE A 57 -6.75 -19.46 -5.23
C ILE A 57 -6.75 -17.95 -5.52
N LEU A 58 -6.11 -17.15 -4.66
CA LEU A 58 -6.05 -15.71 -4.81
C LEU A 58 -4.85 -15.31 -5.68
N ASN A 59 -5.06 -14.31 -6.52
CA ASN A 59 -4.03 -13.61 -7.25
C ASN A 59 -3.96 -12.17 -6.75
N ILE A 60 -2.80 -11.76 -6.27
CA ILE A 60 -2.53 -10.47 -5.65
C ILE A 60 -1.69 -9.64 -6.61
N LEU A 61 -2.12 -8.42 -6.92
CA LEU A 61 -1.38 -7.44 -7.71
C LEU A 61 -1.14 -6.20 -6.85
N ILE A 62 0.12 -5.87 -6.59
CA ILE A 62 0.49 -4.62 -5.93
C ILE A 62 0.58 -3.51 -6.98
N LYS A 63 -0.29 -2.50 -6.89
CA LYS A 63 -0.29 -1.36 -7.82
C LYS A 63 0.59 -0.21 -7.32
N ARG A 64 0.63 0.01 -6.01
CA ARG A 64 1.48 1.02 -5.38
C ARG A 64 1.83 0.60 -3.96
N CYS A 65 3.01 0.99 -3.49
CA CYS A 65 3.49 0.72 -2.15
C CYS A 65 4.31 1.93 -1.68
N VAL A 66 3.94 2.52 -0.56
CA VAL A 66 4.62 3.69 0.02
C VAL A 66 4.86 3.46 1.50
N PHE A 67 5.90 4.10 2.04
CA PHE A 67 6.20 4.04 3.46
C PHE A 67 6.69 5.40 3.97
N SER A 68 6.52 5.62 5.28
CA SER A 68 6.98 6.83 5.96
C SER A 68 8.51 6.87 6.05
N LYS A 69 9.07 8.07 6.17
CA LYS A 69 10.50 8.23 6.44
C LYS A 69 10.86 7.72 7.85
N PRO A 70 12.13 7.30 8.08
CA PRO A 70 12.58 6.84 9.41
C PRO A 70 12.42 7.86 10.54
N THR A 71 12.29 9.15 10.21
CA THR A 71 12.10 10.26 11.16
C THR A 71 10.65 10.46 11.58
N GLU A 72 9.71 9.75 10.97
CA GLU A 72 8.28 9.85 11.22
C GLU A 72 7.76 8.56 11.85
N THR A 73 6.50 8.58 12.33
CA THR A 73 5.84 7.36 12.82
C THR A 73 5.87 6.30 11.72
N PRO A 74 6.38 5.09 12.01
CA PRO A 74 6.49 4.04 11.00
C PRO A 74 5.11 3.64 10.45
N GLU A 75 4.92 3.85 9.16
CA GLU A 75 3.72 3.43 8.45
C GLU A 75 4.08 2.90 7.05
N SER A 76 3.32 1.93 6.60
CA SER A 76 3.38 1.43 5.21
C SER A 76 1.97 1.28 4.68
N ILE A 77 1.77 1.73 3.44
CA ILE A 77 0.47 1.73 2.77
C ILE A 77 0.65 1.14 1.37
N ALA A 78 -0.17 0.16 1.03
CA ALA A 78 -0.16 -0.43 -0.31
C ALA A 78 -1.55 -0.37 -0.94
N TYR A 79 -1.60 0.02 -2.23
CA TYR A 79 -2.79 -0.13 -3.06
C TYR A 79 -2.68 -1.41 -3.86
N LEU A 80 -3.60 -2.32 -3.66
CA LEU A 80 -3.57 -3.63 -4.27
C LEU A 80 -4.95 -4.10 -4.76
N SER A 81 -4.93 -5.03 -5.69
CA SER A 81 -6.11 -5.74 -6.18
C SER A 81 -5.92 -7.23 -5.95
N VAL A 82 -6.96 -7.87 -5.44
CA VAL A 82 -7.01 -9.31 -5.22
C VAL A 82 -8.19 -9.89 -5.98
N TYR A 83 -7.98 -10.95 -6.70
CA TYR A 83 -9.04 -11.66 -7.43
C TYR A 83 -8.85 -13.17 -7.31
N GLU A 84 -9.96 -13.90 -7.33
CA GLU A 84 -9.94 -15.36 -7.37
C GLU A 84 -9.67 -15.87 -8.78
N ASN A 85 -8.84 -16.90 -8.88
CA ASN A 85 -8.64 -17.66 -10.11
C ASN A 85 -9.75 -18.71 -10.23
N LYS A 86 -10.90 -18.34 -10.77
CA LYS A 86 -11.97 -19.29 -11.08
C LYS A 86 -11.76 -19.83 -12.49
N GLU A 87 -11.16 -21.00 -12.60
CA GLU A 87 -10.90 -21.69 -13.89
C GLU A 87 -12.14 -22.01 -14.72
N LYS A 88 -13.35 -21.77 -14.21
CA LYS A 88 -14.63 -22.20 -14.85
C LYS A 88 -15.58 -21.06 -15.23
N GLN A 89 -15.17 -19.79 -15.26
CA GLN A 89 -16.05 -18.74 -15.77
C GLN A 89 -15.69 -18.37 -17.20
N LEU A 90 -16.52 -18.83 -18.15
CA LEU A 90 -16.48 -18.54 -19.60
C LEU A 90 -16.62 -17.05 -19.97
N ASN A 91 -16.70 -16.15 -19.01
CA ASN A 91 -16.76 -14.70 -19.26
C ASN A 91 -15.41 -14.05 -18.93
N LEU A 92 -14.52 -14.00 -19.92
CA LEU A 92 -13.18 -13.38 -19.88
C LEU A 92 -13.15 -11.88 -19.53
N ASN A 93 -14.32 -11.24 -19.44
CA ASN A 93 -14.40 -9.77 -19.27
C ASN A 93 -14.78 -9.32 -17.84
N LYS A 94 -15.10 -10.21 -16.91
CA LYS A 94 -15.43 -9.83 -15.54
C LYS A 94 -14.37 -10.37 -14.57
N LYS A 95 -13.34 -9.57 -14.29
CA LYS A 95 -12.43 -9.84 -13.17
C LYS A 95 -13.24 -9.79 -11.87
N ASN A 96 -13.43 -10.94 -11.24
CA ASN A 96 -14.04 -11.00 -9.92
C ASN A 96 -13.02 -10.52 -8.89
N TYR A 97 -12.96 -9.22 -8.65
CA TYR A 97 -12.20 -8.66 -7.56
C TYR A 97 -12.84 -9.08 -6.24
N VAL A 98 -12.04 -9.73 -5.41
CA VAL A 98 -12.36 -10.00 -4.00
C VAL A 98 -12.10 -8.75 -3.16
N PHE A 99 -11.05 -8.01 -3.55
CA PHE A 99 -10.65 -6.80 -2.88
C PHE A 99 -9.93 -5.88 -3.87
N GLU A 100 -10.19 -4.58 -3.76
CA GLU A 100 -9.40 -3.55 -4.42
C GLU A 100 -9.39 -2.30 -3.54
N GLY A 101 -8.20 -1.91 -3.07
CA GLY A 101 -8.09 -0.77 -2.16
C GLY A 101 -6.74 -0.62 -1.49
N TRP A 102 -6.69 0.29 -0.54
CA TRP A 102 -5.53 0.57 0.28
C TRP A 102 -5.51 -0.34 1.52
N MET A 103 -4.38 -0.97 1.78
CA MET A 103 -4.09 -1.65 3.05
C MET A 103 -3.05 -0.87 3.84
N PHE A 104 -3.23 -0.83 5.16
CA PHE A 104 -2.38 -0.11 6.11
C PHE A 104 -1.67 -1.10 7.02
N ALA A 105 -0.35 -1.00 7.15
CA ALA A 105 0.41 -1.93 7.99
C ALA A 105 0.14 -1.72 9.48
N SER A 106 0.02 -0.48 9.94
CA SER A 106 -0.26 -0.16 11.34
C SER A 106 -1.70 -0.47 11.77
N SER A 107 -2.64 -0.52 10.82
CA SER A 107 -4.06 -0.67 11.09
C SER A 107 -4.75 -1.56 10.05
N PRO A 108 -4.45 -2.87 10.04
CA PRO A 108 -4.99 -3.80 9.03
C PRO A 108 -6.52 -3.84 8.97
N ALA A 109 -7.19 -3.58 10.09
CA ALA A 109 -8.65 -3.60 10.19
C ALA A 109 -9.35 -2.41 9.51
N LEU A 110 -8.63 -1.33 9.16
CA LEU A 110 -9.26 -0.16 8.52
C LEU A 110 -9.88 -0.49 7.15
N ASN A 111 -9.25 -1.39 6.41
CA ASN A 111 -9.71 -1.82 5.11
C ASN A 111 -9.28 -3.28 4.89
N ALA A 112 -9.92 -4.19 5.63
CA ALA A 112 -9.64 -5.62 5.55
C ALA A 112 -10.28 -6.25 4.31
N MET A 113 -9.61 -7.26 3.77
CA MET A 113 -10.20 -8.11 2.73
C MET A 113 -11.15 -9.11 3.40
N GLU A 114 -12.40 -9.16 2.91
CA GLU A 114 -13.37 -10.16 3.35
C GLU A 114 -13.36 -11.36 2.39
N HIS A 115 -12.82 -12.49 2.85
CA HIS A 115 -12.83 -13.75 2.11
C HIS A 115 -13.05 -14.93 3.10
N PRO A 116 -13.88 -15.93 2.76
CA PRO A 116 -14.21 -17.01 3.71
C PRO A 116 -13.02 -17.87 4.12
N VAL A 117 -12.05 -18.09 3.23
CA VAL A 117 -10.93 -19.01 3.44
C VAL A 117 -9.61 -18.29 3.72
N TYR A 118 -9.38 -17.15 3.12
CA TYR A 118 -8.09 -16.45 3.17
C TYR A 118 -8.21 -15.08 3.81
N ASP A 119 -7.15 -14.67 4.47
CA ASP A 119 -6.96 -13.31 4.93
C ASP A 119 -5.61 -12.78 4.47
N LEU A 120 -5.56 -11.49 4.14
CA LEU A 120 -4.35 -10.81 3.70
C LEU A 120 -4.14 -9.55 4.53
N SER A 121 -2.91 -9.33 4.96
CA SER A 121 -2.51 -8.10 5.63
C SER A 121 -1.18 -7.59 5.09
N LEU A 122 -1.04 -6.27 5.04
CA LEU A 122 0.22 -5.62 4.70
C LEU A 122 1.13 -5.63 5.93
N ILE A 123 2.37 -6.14 5.77
CA ILE A 123 3.39 -6.06 6.82
C ILE A 123 4.21 -4.78 6.64
N SER A 124 4.73 -4.54 5.44
CA SER A 124 5.55 -3.37 5.15
C SER A 124 5.75 -3.13 3.66
N CYS A 125 6.04 -1.88 3.32
CA CYS A 125 6.59 -1.48 2.03
C CYS A 125 8.08 -1.21 2.16
N LYS A 126 8.88 -1.66 1.20
CA LYS A 126 10.33 -1.46 1.20
C LYS A 126 10.85 -1.07 -0.17
N LYS A 127 12.00 -0.40 -0.16
CA LYS A 127 12.76 -0.11 -1.36
C LYS A 127 13.94 -1.09 -1.44
N SER A 128 14.09 -1.81 -2.57
CA SER A 128 15.28 -2.61 -2.81
C SER A 128 16.50 -1.68 -2.85
N ARG A 129 17.56 -2.00 -2.10
CA ARG A 129 18.86 -1.41 -2.36
C ARG A 129 19.30 -1.97 -3.71
N SER A 130 19.38 -1.14 -4.73
CA SER A 130 20.13 -1.51 -5.94
C SER A 130 21.53 -1.86 -5.48
N THR A 131 21.91 -3.13 -5.58
CA THR A 131 23.31 -3.52 -5.45
C THR A 131 24.03 -2.80 -6.59
N ILE A 132 24.75 -1.75 -6.27
CA ILE A 132 25.72 -1.15 -7.19
C ILE A 132 26.72 -2.29 -7.45
N LYS A 133 26.63 -2.92 -8.61
CA LYS A 133 27.71 -3.75 -9.14
C LYS A 133 28.88 -2.80 -9.34
N GLY A 134 29.72 -2.69 -8.30
CA GLY A 134 31.00 -2.05 -8.42
C GLY A 134 31.77 -2.80 -9.50
N SER A 135 31.99 -2.13 -10.62
CA SER A 135 33.02 -2.53 -11.56
C SER A 135 34.34 -2.48 -10.81
N LEU A 136 34.93 -3.63 -10.54
CA LEU A 136 36.34 -3.74 -10.14
C LEU A 136 37.19 -3.15 -11.28
N PRO A 137 38.03 -2.17 -11.02
CA PRO A 137 39.06 -1.78 -12.00
C PRO A 137 40.06 -2.93 -12.10
N LYS A 138 40.39 -3.26 -13.35
CA LYS A 138 41.52 -4.14 -13.69
C LYS A 138 42.84 -3.46 -13.31
#